data_029f34da929801f15efe2fc215639b33
#
_entry.id   029f34da929801f15efe2fc215639b33
#
_cell.length_a   1.000
_cell.length_b   1.000
_cell.length_c   1.000
_cell.angle_alpha   90.00
_cell.angle_beta   90.00
_cell.angle_gamma   90.00
#
_symmetry.space_group_name_H-M   'P 1'
#
loop_
_entity.id
_entity.type
_entity.pdbx_description
1 polymer ?
#
loop_
_entity_poly.entity_id
_entity_poly.type
_entity_poly.pdbx_seq_one_letter_code
_entity_poly.pdbx_strand_id
1 'polypeptide(L)'
;IMKKIALFIVAAASLAACTKWENKSTEFKVTGVWTGINTQINIQALPFIDSSDVQNTTAMEANFMEDGGLTIDSAGTRMDSLGWAIKNDTILVLKGLDLGIEIPGSGGVGASNVNFVIKTLEQDAFTFRTDTNLTVTVPGVPIPLSIDIAQIQRWGK
;
A
#
# COMPACT_ATOMS: atom_id res chain seq x y z
N ILE A 1 48.50 -25.53 7.60
CA ILE A 1 47.95 -24.90 6.39
C ILE A 1 46.42 -24.98 6.40
N MET A 2 45.79 -26.13 6.76
CA MET A 2 44.31 -26.29 6.76
C MET A 2 43.55 -25.39 7.74
N LYS A 3 44.10 -25.03 8.92
CA LYS A 3 43.45 -24.16 9.92
C LYS A 3 43.27 -22.72 9.46
N LYS A 4 44.17 -22.20 8.60
CA LYS A 4 44.10 -20.84 8.07
C LYS A 4 43.06 -20.70 6.96
N ILE A 5 42.85 -21.77 6.16
CA ILE A 5 41.84 -21.78 5.08
C ILE A 5 40.42 -21.81 5.66
N ALA A 6 40.19 -22.58 6.74
CA ALA A 6 38.87 -22.62 7.39
C ALA A 6 38.46 -21.25 7.96
N LEU A 7 39.41 -20.47 8.50
CA LEU A 7 39.16 -19.15 9.05
C LEU A 7 38.73 -18.14 7.94
N PHE A 8 39.34 -18.25 6.75
CA PHE A 8 38.99 -17.40 5.61
C PHE A 8 37.59 -17.69 5.03
N ILE A 9 37.17 -18.95 5.01
CA ILE A 9 35.86 -19.37 4.54
C ILE A 9 34.77 -18.88 5.50
N VAL A 10 34.96 -18.91 6.81
CA VAL A 10 34.01 -18.38 7.80
C VAL A 10 33.93 -16.88 7.73
N ALA A 11 35.03 -16.15 7.52
CA ALA A 11 35.01 -14.70 7.34
C ALA A 11 34.31 -14.26 6.04
N ALA A 12 34.50 -15.01 4.93
CA ALA A 12 33.81 -14.73 3.67
C ALA A 12 32.30 -15.02 3.75
N ALA A 13 31.88 -16.07 4.48
CA ALA A 13 30.47 -16.38 4.70
C ALA A 13 29.76 -15.32 5.57
N SER A 14 30.45 -14.75 6.55
CA SER A 14 29.89 -13.68 7.40
C SER A 14 29.76 -12.34 6.65
N LEU A 15 30.57 -12.06 5.65
CA LEU A 15 30.47 -10.86 4.81
C LEU A 15 29.31 -10.96 3.78
N ALA A 16 28.94 -12.16 3.36
CA ALA A 16 27.81 -12.38 2.46
C ALA A 16 26.44 -12.28 3.17
N ALA A 17 26.41 -12.36 4.50
CA ALA A 17 25.15 -12.36 5.28
C ALA A 17 24.61 -10.96 5.59
N CYS A 18 25.35 -9.88 5.36
CA CYS A 18 24.93 -8.49 5.63
C CYS A 18 24.67 -7.71 4.34
N THR A 19 23.72 -8.15 3.54
CA THR A 19 23.12 -7.19 2.59
C THR A 19 22.31 -6.22 3.41
N LYS A 20 22.79 -4.95 3.48
CA LYS A 20 22.09 -3.88 4.18
C LYS A 20 20.67 -3.75 3.63
N TRP A 21 19.73 -3.33 4.49
CA TRP A 21 18.34 -3.10 4.12
C TRP A 21 18.20 -2.25 2.85
N GLU A 22 19.03 -1.23 2.71
CA GLU A 22 19.02 -0.30 1.58
C GLU A 22 19.23 -1.00 0.23
N ASN A 23 19.99 -2.09 0.20
CA ASN A 23 20.33 -2.85 -1.01
C ASN A 23 19.31 -3.96 -1.35
N LYS A 24 18.27 -4.13 -0.56
CA LYS A 24 17.20 -5.10 -0.84
C LYS A 24 16.23 -4.55 -1.89
N SER A 25 15.61 -5.44 -2.67
CA SER A 25 14.55 -5.05 -3.61
C SER A 25 13.35 -4.45 -2.89
N THR A 26 12.57 -3.67 -3.60
CA THR A 26 11.34 -3.08 -3.07
C THR A 26 10.34 -4.16 -2.63
N GLU A 27 10.21 -5.26 -3.40
CA GLU A 27 9.37 -6.40 -3.04
C GLU A 27 9.80 -7.01 -1.70
N PHE A 28 11.11 -7.26 -1.53
CA PHE A 28 11.63 -7.79 -0.27
C PHE A 28 11.33 -6.88 0.92
N LYS A 29 11.44 -5.56 0.72
CA LYS A 29 11.18 -4.56 1.77
C LYS A 29 9.71 -4.50 2.16
N VAL A 30 8.80 -4.63 1.19
CA VAL A 30 7.35 -4.63 1.42
C VAL A 30 6.88 -5.94 2.05
N THR A 31 7.48 -7.08 1.68
CA THR A 31 7.10 -8.40 2.20
C THR A 31 7.13 -8.46 3.72
N GLY A 32 6.13 -9.09 4.30
CA GLY A 32 5.96 -9.30 5.73
C GLY A 32 4.71 -8.65 6.29
N VAL A 33 4.65 -8.61 7.62
CA VAL A 33 3.50 -8.10 8.36
C VAL A 33 3.72 -6.63 8.71
N TRP A 34 2.71 -5.83 8.45
CA TRP A 34 2.66 -4.40 8.74
C TRP A 34 1.39 -4.07 9.54
N THR A 35 1.55 -3.29 10.60
CA THR A 35 0.44 -2.79 11.43
C THR A 35 0.01 -1.42 10.93
N GLY A 36 -1.28 -1.19 10.75
CA GLY A 36 -1.82 0.11 10.37
C GLY A 36 -1.52 1.18 11.42
N ILE A 37 -1.25 2.39 10.97
CA ILE A 37 -1.13 3.57 11.84
C ILE A 37 -2.34 4.46 11.61
N ASN A 38 -2.50 4.95 10.40
CA ASN A 38 -3.68 5.71 10.00
C ASN A 38 -3.87 5.69 8.48
N THR A 39 -5.10 5.96 8.07
CA THR A 39 -5.47 6.26 6.68
C THR A 39 -6.01 7.69 6.62
N GLN A 40 -5.45 8.51 5.77
CA GLN A 40 -5.93 9.85 5.48
C GLN A 40 -6.62 9.85 4.12
N ILE A 41 -7.85 10.35 4.06
CA ILE A 41 -8.64 10.49 2.84
C ILE A 41 -8.93 11.97 2.64
N ASN A 42 -8.52 12.51 1.49
CA ASN A 42 -8.85 13.87 1.07
C ASN A 42 -9.77 13.78 -0.13
N ILE A 43 -10.89 14.49 -0.08
CA ILE A 43 -11.87 14.54 -1.17
C ILE A 43 -12.05 16.00 -1.56
N GLN A 44 -11.85 16.30 -2.82
CA GLN A 44 -11.96 17.65 -3.36
C GLN A 44 -12.87 17.67 -4.60
N ALA A 45 -13.93 18.47 -4.55
CA ALA A 45 -14.83 18.71 -5.67
C ALA A 45 -15.21 20.18 -5.66
N LEU A 46 -14.28 21.04 -6.05
CA LEU A 46 -14.45 22.49 -5.99
C LEU A 46 -15.59 22.98 -6.90
N PRO A 47 -16.41 23.94 -6.45
CA PRO A 47 -16.37 24.64 -5.15
C PRO A 47 -17.22 23.98 -4.04
N PHE A 48 -17.70 22.76 -4.23
CA PHE A 48 -18.76 22.16 -3.40
C PHE A 48 -18.25 21.32 -2.23
N ILE A 49 -17.10 20.65 -2.39
CA ILE A 49 -16.54 19.74 -1.37
C ILE A 49 -15.04 19.99 -1.26
N ASP A 50 -14.60 20.21 -0.04
CA ASP A 50 -13.19 20.15 0.37
C ASP A 50 -13.14 19.53 1.76
N SER A 51 -12.83 18.24 1.83
CA SER A 51 -12.89 17.45 3.06
C SER A 51 -11.63 16.62 3.23
N SER A 52 -11.15 16.56 4.45
CA SER A 52 -10.06 15.68 4.86
C SER A 52 -10.46 14.93 6.11
N ASP A 53 -10.33 13.61 6.07
CA ASP A 53 -10.58 12.73 7.21
C ASP A 53 -9.35 11.88 7.49
N VAL A 54 -9.06 11.64 8.78
CA VAL A 54 -7.97 10.77 9.24
C VAL A 54 -8.54 9.69 10.14
N GLN A 55 -8.49 8.46 9.66
CA GLN A 55 -8.98 7.29 10.38
C GLN A 55 -7.82 6.56 11.04
N ASN A 56 -7.98 6.19 12.30
CA ASN A 56 -7.04 5.33 13.01
C ASN A 56 -7.21 3.89 12.51
N THR A 57 -6.09 3.26 12.11
CA THR A 57 -6.07 1.89 11.58
C THR A 57 -5.19 0.96 12.42
N THR A 58 -4.87 1.30 13.67
CA THR A 58 -3.97 0.51 14.52
C THR A 58 -4.49 -0.89 14.86
N ALA A 59 -5.79 -1.16 14.67
CA ALA A 59 -6.36 -2.50 14.77
C ALA A 59 -6.18 -3.34 13.50
N MET A 60 -5.69 -2.73 12.41
CA MET A 60 -5.49 -3.41 11.12
C MET A 60 -4.08 -3.96 10.99
N GLU A 61 -3.99 -5.12 10.38
CA GLU A 61 -2.74 -5.78 10.04
C GLU A 61 -2.77 -6.23 8.57
N ALA A 62 -1.72 -5.92 7.83
CA ALA A 62 -1.56 -6.32 6.44
C ALA A 62 -0.35 -7.26 6.32
N ASN A 63 -0.55 -8.45 5.78
CA ASN A 63 0.51 -9.42 5.54
C ASN A 63 0.75 -9.56 4.02
N PHE A 64 1.86 -8.99 3.56
CA PHE A 64 2.33 -9.08 2.18
C PHE A 64 3.18 -10.34 2.02
N MET A 65 2.65 -11.34 1.34
CA MET A 65 3.30 -12.64 1.13
C MET A 65 4.22 -12.63 -0.10
N GLU A 66 5.28 -13.44 -0.09
CA GLU A 66 6.26 -13.54 -1.19
C GLU A 66 5.66 -14.03 -2.50
N ASP A 67 4.56 -14.77 -2.45
CA ASP A 67 3.84 -15.28 -3.63
C ASP A 67 2.93 -14.23 -4.31
N GLY A 68 2.93 -12.99 -3.81
CA GLY A 68 2.09 -11.91 -4.29
C GLY A 68 0.68 -11.88 -3.68
N GLY A 69 0.41 -12.70 -2.68
CA GLY A 69 -0.80 -12.63 -1.87
C GLY A 69 -0.72 -11.52 -0.82
N LEU A 70 -1.83 -10.89 -0.50
CA LEU A 70 -1.99 -9.92 0.58
C LEU A 70 -3.22 -10.26 1.38
N THR A 71 -3.06 -10.32 2.68
CA THR A 71 -4.20 -10.46 3.58
C THR A 71 -4.31 -9.24 4.49
N ILE A 72 -5.52 -8.79 4.72
CA ILE A 72 -5.83 -7.68 5.63
C ILE A 72 -6.72 -8.21 6.74
N ASP A 73 -6.25 -8.09 7.95
CA ASP A 73 -6.97 -8.47 9.17
C ASP A 73 -7.30 -7.23 10.00
N SER A 74 -8.42 -7.25 10.72
CA SER A 74 -8.77 -6.22 11.70
C SER A 74 -9.18 -6.89 13.01
N ALA A 75 -8.48 -6.53 14.08
CA ALA A 75 -8.68 -7.13 15.42
C ALA A 75 -8.66 -8.68 15.39
N GLY A 76 -7.78 -9.26 14.57
CA GLY A 76 -7.63 -10.72 14.40
C GLY A 76 -8.67 -11.39 13.51
N THR A 77 -9.55 -10.60 12.86
CA THR A 77 -10.55 -11.12 11.91
C THR A 77 -10.14 -10.76 10.48
N ARG A 78 -10.16 -11.75 9.58
CA ARG A 78 -9.89 -11.55 8.15
C ARG A 78 -10.93 -10.63 7.53
N MET A 79 -10.48 -9.49 7.02
CA MET A 79 -11.34 -8.51 6.33
C MET A 79 -11.28 -8.70 4.83
N ASP A 80 -10.06 -8.93 4.28
CA ASP A 80 -9.87 -9.03 2.84
C ASP A 80 -8.69 -9.95 2.47
N SER A 81 -8.70 -10.41 1.23
CA SER A 81 -7.63 -11.22 0.63
C SER A 81 -7.44 -10.76 -0.81
N LEU A 82 -6.32 -10.11 -1.05
CA LEU A 82 -5.99 -9.39 -2.28
C LEU A 82 -4.72 -9.98 -2.91
N GLY A 83 -4.43 -9.54 -4.13
CA GLY A 83 -3.11 -9.69 -4.70
C GLY A 83 -2.30 -8.40 -4.62
N TRP A 84 -0.98 -8.50 -4.62
CA TRP A 84 -0.10 -7.34 -4.71
C TRP A 84 1.07 -7.57 -5.67
N ALA A 85 1.66 -6.48 -6.14
CA ALA A 85 2.89 -6.49 -6.91
C ALA A 85 3.58 -5.13 -6.82
N ILE A 86 4.89 -5.09 -7.07
CA ILE A 86 5.64 -3.85 -7.25
C ILE A 86 5.85 -3.60 -8.75
N LYS A 87 5.66 -2.37 -9.19
CA LYS A 87 5.91 -1.91 -10.55
C LYS A 87 6.89 -0.75 -10.49
N ASN A 88 7.97 -0.83 -11.30
CA ASN A 88 9.01 0.21 -11.42
C ASN A 88 9.61 0.62 -10.06
N ASP A 89 9.75 -0.31 -9.11
CA ASP A 89 10.32 -0.12 -7.76
C ASP A 89 9.64 0.93 -6.87
N THR A 90 8.64 1.64 -7.37
CA THR A 90 8.03 2.79 -6.67
C THR A 90 6.51 2.72 -6.60
N ILE A 91 5.88 1.77 -7.28
CA ILE A 91 4.44 1.64 -7.35
C ILE A 91 4.01 0.30 -6.75
N LEU A 92 3.24 0.35 -5.67
CA LEU A 92 2.50 -0.78 -5.13
C LEU A 92 1.18 -0.92 -5.90
N VAL A 93 0.97 -2.07 -6.52
CA VAL A 93 -0.29 -2.43 -7.19
C VAL A 93 -1.07 -3.37 -6.30
N LEU A 94 -2.24 -2.97 -5.82
CA LEU A 94 -3.19 -3.84 -5.14
C LEU A 94 -4.22 -4.35 -6.14
N LYS A 95 -4.38 -5.67 -6.22
CA LYS A 95 -5.23 -6.36 -7.19
C LYS A 95 -6.48 -6.85 -6.50
N GLY A 96 -7.65 -6.53 -7.07
CA GLY A 96 -8.94 -6.93 -6.53
C GLY A 96 -9.42 -6.06 -5.37
N LEU A 97 -8.83 -4.89 -5.16
CA LEU A 97 -9.27 -3.95 -4.14
C LEU A 97 -10.61 -3.34 -4.54
N ASP A 98 -11.61 -3.50 -3.67
CA ASP A 98 -12.87 -2.75 -3.74
C ASP A 98 -12.74 -1.49 -2.86
N LEU A 99 -12.79 -0.32 -3.48
CA LEU A 99 -12.69 0.95 -2.76
C LEU A 99 -13.97 1.29 -1.99
N GLY A 100 -15.05 0.50 -2.16
CA GLY A 100 -16.33 0.73 -1.49
C GLY A 100 -16.99 2.07 -1.85
N ILE A 101 -16.60 2.67 -2.98
CA ILE A 101 -17.15 3.94 -3.42
C ILE A 101 -18.42 3.66 -4.22
N GLU A 102 -19.57 3.83 -3.57
CA GLU A 102 -20.86 3.83 -4.25
C GLU A 102 -21.15 5.22 -4.82
N ILE A 103 -21.13 5.34 -6.14
CA ILE A 103 -21.54 6.59 -6.82
C ILE A 103 -23.03 6.44 -7.16
N PRO A 104 -23.91 7.30 -6.61
CA PRO A 104 -25.35 7.22 -6.90
C PRO A 104 -25.60 7.32 -8.42
N GLY A 105 -26.23 6.28 -8.99
CA GLY A 105 -26.62 6.22 -10.41
C GLY A 105 -25.61 5.63 -11.38
N SER A 106 -24.40 5.21 -10.94
CA SER A 106 -23.38 4.64 -11.84
C SER A 106 -23.11 3.14 -11.63
N GLY A 107 -23.71 2.51 -10.62
CA GLY A 107 -23.28 1.18 -10.16
C GLY A 107 -21.91 1.27 -9.47
N GLY A 108 -21.67 0.44 -8.45
CA GLY A 108 -20.41 0.47 -7.69
C GLY A 108 -19.18 0.31 -8.58
N VAL A 109 -18.08 0.97 -8.21
CA VAL A 109 -16.78 0.73 -8.85
C VAL A 109 -16.30 -0.65 -8.37
N GLY A 110 -16.48 -1.65 -9.23
CA GLY A 110 -16.09 -3.03 -8.93
C GLY A 110 -14.60 -3.17 -8.63
N ALA A 111 -14.24 -4.29 -8.03
CA ALA A 111 -12.86 -4.64 -7.69
C ALA A 111 -11.90 -4.38 -8.87
N SER A 112 -10.94 -3.51 -8.68
CA SER A 112 -9.99 -3.08 -9.70
C SER A 112 -8.55 -3.13 -9.18
N ASN A 113 -7.60 -3.05 -10.09
CA ASN A 113 -6.20 -2.85 -9.72
C ASN A 113 -5.98 -1.39 -9.38
N VAL A 114 -5.59 -1.11 -8.15
CA VAL A 114 -5.30 0.25 -7.68
C VAL A 114 -3.80 0.42 -7.54
N ASN A 115 -3.28 1.49 -8.12
CA ASN A 115 -1.87 1.85 -8.06
C ASN A 115 -1.64 2.86 -6.94
N PHE A 116 -0.71 2.54 -6.06
CA PHE A 116 -0.26 3.42 -4.99
C PHE A 116 1.20 3.77 -5.20
N VAL A 117 1.54 5.04 -5.15
CA VAL A 117 2.93 5.49 -5.15
C VAL A 117 3.51 5.30 -3.75
N ILE A 118 4.60 4.57 -3.65
CA ILE A 118 5.35 4.40 -2.40
C ILE A 118 6.03 5.74 -2.08
N LYS A 119 5.73 6.31 -0.91
CA LYS A 119 6.28 7.58 -0.44
C LYS A 119 7.43 7.37 0.54
N THR A 120 7.30 6.37 1.41
CA THR A 120 8.32 5.98 2.38
C THR A 120 8.34 4.47 2.47
N LEU A 121 9.52 3.88 2.46
CA LEU A 121 9.73 2.45 2.69
C LEU A 121 11.03 2.27 3.46
N GLU A 122 10.90 2.26 4.77
CA GLU A 122 11.96 2.07 5.75
C GLU A 122 11.77 0.71 6.45
N GLN A 123 12.66 0.36 7.36
CA GLN A 123 12.62 -0.93 8.02
C GLN A 123 11.36 -1.11 8.88
N ASP A 124 10.86 -0.02 9.45
CA ASP A 124 9.72 0.05 10.36
C ASP A 124 8.63 1.05 9.93
N ALA A 125 8.75 1.66 8.75
CA ALA A 125 7.80 2.63 8.24
C ALA A 125 7.48 2.42 6.76
N PHE A 126 6.20 2.31 6.44
CA PHE A 126 5.71 2.14 5.09
C PHE A 126 4.54 3.09 4.84
N THR A 127 4.73 4.03 3.92
CA THR A 127 3.70 5.00 3.51
C THR A 127 3.50 4.93 2.02
N PHE A 128 2.26 4.82 1.59
CA PHE A 128 1.90 4.87 0.18
C PHE A 128 0.64 5.70 -0.05
N ARG A 129 0.51 6.24 -1.26
CA ARG A 129 -0.54 7.17 -1.66
C ARG A 129 -1.11 6.80 -3.01
N THR A 130 -2.44 6.89 -3.16
CA THR A 130 -3.11 6.93 -4.45
C THR A 130 -3.84 8.26 -4.63
N ASP A 131 -3.87 8.74 -5.86
CA ASP A 131 -4.67 9.88 -6.28
C ASP A 131 -5.60 9.39 -7.40
N THR A 132 -6.90 9.63 -7.25
CA THR A 132 -7.94 9.21 -8.19
C THR A 132 -8.81 10.41 -8.54
N ASN A 133 -9.02 10.63 -9.82
CA ASN A 133 -10.00 11.61 -10.31
C ASN A 133 -11.22 10.87 -10.83
N LEU A 134 -12.39 11.25 -10.36
CA LEU A 134 -13.68 10.72 -10.79
C LEU A 134 -14.51 11.85 -11.43
N THR A 135 -15.13 11.54 -12.56
CA THR A 135 -16.09 12.46 -13.19
C THR A 135 -17.50 11.91 -12.95
N VAL A 136 -18.32 12.67 -12.25
CA VAL A 136 -19.70 12.28 -11.89
C VAL A 136 -20.68 13.20 -12.58
N THR A 137 -21.67 12.61 -13.26
CA THR A 137 -22.81 13.37 -13.80
C THR A 137 -23.95 13.32 -12.78
N VAL A 138 -24.28 14.47 -12.21
CA VAL A 138 -25.39 14.60 -11.26
C VAL A 138 -26.65 14.99 -12.02
N PRO A 139 -27.78 14.24 -11.89
CA PRO A 139 -29.02 14.61 -12.53
C PRO A 139 -29.48 16.04 -12.15
N GLY A 140 -29.74 16.87 -13.16
CA GLY A 140 -30.13 18.29 -12.96
C GLY A 140 -28.95 19.28 -12.90
N VAL A 141 -27.70 18.79 -12.94
CA VAL A 141 -26.51 19.67 -13.06
C VAL A 141 -25.96 19.53 -14.48
N PRO A 142 -25.91 20.66 -15.25
CA PRO A 142 -25.55 20.61 -16.67
C PRO A 142 -24.07 20.36 -16.95
N ILE A 143 -23.21 20.38 -15.92
CA ILE A 143 -21.76 20.20 -16.03
C ILE A 143 -21.35 19.00 -15.19
N PRO A 144 -20.56 18.04 -15.73
CA PRO A 144 -19.99 16.95 -14.95
C PRO A 144 -19.13 17.48 -13.80
N LEU A 145 -19.28 16.89 -12.62
CA LEU A 145 -18.49 17.23 -11.44
C LEU A 145 -17.22 16.38 -11.44
N SER A 146 -16.06 17.02 -11.37
CA SER A 146 -14.78 16.34 -11.15
C SER A 146 -14.51 16.25 -9.65
N ILE A 147 -14.25 15.03 -9.18
CA ILE A 147 -13.95 14.73 -7.79
C ILE A 147 -12.53 14.16 -7.72
N ASP A 148 -11.65 14.86 -7.02
CA ASP A 148 -10.30 14.40 -6.73
C ASP A 148 -10.28 13.72 -5.36
N ILE A 149 -9.82 12.48 -5.33
CA ILE A 149 -9.69 11.68 -4.11
C ILE A 149 -8.22 11.32 -3.94
N ALA A 150 -7.62 11.74 -2.84
CA ALA A 150 -6.30 11.32 -2.44
C ALA A 150 -6.39 10.47 -1.17
N GLN A 151 -5.82 9.27 -1.20
CA GLN A 151 -5.73 8.38 -0.05
C GLN A 151 -4.27 8.14 0.30
N ILE A 152 -3.92 8.39 1.56
CA ILE A 152 -2.58 8.13 2.10
C ILE A 152 -2.72 7.11 3.22
N GLN A 153 -1.97 6.01 3.12
CA GLN A 153 -1.93 4.97 4.13
C GLN A 153 -0.55 4.93 4.77
N ARG A 154 -0.51 4.85 6.10
CA ARG A 154 0.71 4.75 6.90
C ARG A 154 0.67 3.50 7.75
N TRP A 155 1.76 2.74 7.67
CA TRP A 155 1.93 1.44 8.32
C TRP A 155 3.27 1.39 9.03
N GLY A 156 3.37 0.58 10.11
CA GLY A 156 4.58 0.33 10.89
C GLY A 156 4.80 -1.16 11.11
N LYS A 157 6.00 -1.54 11.54
CA LYS A 157 6.36 -2.91 12.01
C LYS A 157 6.49 -2.95 13.51
#